data_bfb571aa8a8f164de9f26e5520f2c3fa
#
_entry.id   bfb571aa8a8f164de9f26e5520f2c3fa
#
_cell.length_a   1.000
_cell.length_b   1.000
_cell.length_c   1.000
_cell.angle_alpha   90.00
_cell.angle_beta   90.00
_cell.angle_gamma   90.00
#
_symmetry.space_group_name_H-M   'P 1'
#
loop_
_entity.id
_entity.type
_entity.pdbx_description
1 polymer ?
#
loop_
_entity_poly.entity_id
_entity_poly.type
_entity_poly.pdbx_seq_one_letter_code
_entity_poly.pdbx_strand_id
1 'polypeptide(L)'
;RDVILGASNGKAIRFHEQTARAMGRVASGVRGILLNEGDEVVGMTIVTEERNQILVVTEKGYGKKTLVEEYRQQNRGGKGVKTLQITEKNGKLTKLRSVEGDEDLIITTNKGMIIRLPIEQIATSKRATQGVRLIKLNEGQSVATIAIVPKTDDEDLLDETLEDVNEIEVNNPIHIIPV
;
A
#
# COMPACT_ATOMS: atom_id res chain seq x y z
N ARG A 1 0.78 14.01 -15.26
CA ARG A 1 0.77 13.55 -13.85
C ARG A 1 2.14 13.02 -13.50
N ASP A 2 2.46 13.02 -12.23
CA ASP A 2 3.69 12.42 -11.73
C ASP A 2 3.48 10.97 -11.36
N VAL A 3 4.52 10.18 -11.62
CA VAL A 3 4.60 8.75 -11.29
C VAL A 3 5.69 8.57 -10.24
N ILE A 4 5.45 7.71 -9.26
CA ILE A 4 6.47 7.27 -8.31
C ILE A 4 6.62 5.75 -8.43
N LEU A 5 7.87 5.31 -8.64
CA LEU A 5 8.26 3.89 -8.59
C LEU A 5 9.02 3.64 -7.29
N GLY A 6 8.70 2.55 -6.61
CA GLY A 6 9.43 2.08 -5.44
C GLY A 6 10.19 0.79 -5.72
N ALA A 7 11.35 0.63 -5.11
CA ALA A 7 12.20 -0.53 -5.24
C ALA A 7 12.41 -1.23 -3.89
N SER A 8 12.68 -2.52 -3.92
CA SER A 8 12.90 -3.37 -2.74
C SER A 8 14.04 -2.89 -1.84
N ASN A 9 15.01 -2.16 -2.39
CA ASN A 9 16.14 -1.59 -1.65
C ASN A 9 15.79 -0.32 -0.83
N GLY A 10 14.51 0.10 -0.81
CA GLY A 10 14.07 1.29 -0.07
C GLY A 10 14.25 2.61 -0.81
N LYS A 11 14.52 2.58 -2.10
CA LYS A 11 14.58 3.77 -2.94
C LYS A 11 13.31 3.94 -3.76
N ALA A 12 13.00 5.20 -4.10
CA ALA A 12 11.91 5.56 -4.98
C ALA A 12 12.34 6.69 -5.92
N ILE A 13 11.73 6.73 -7.09
CA ILE A 13 11.95 7.79 -8.06
C ILE A 13 10.61 8.41 -8.47
N ARG A 14 10.57 9.73 -8.50
CA ARG A 14 9.43 10.51 -8.99
C ARG A 14 9.79 11.16 -10.31
N PHE A 15 8.98 10.93 -11.34
CA PHE A 15 9.13 11.54 -12.66
C PHE A 15 7.77 11.86 -13.28
N HIS A 16 7.76 12.78 -14.23
CA HIS A 16 6.54 13.11 -14.96
C HIS A 16 6.24 12.07 -16.04
N GLU A 17 4.97 11.68 -16.18
CA GLU A 17 4.53 10.65 -17.14
C GLU A 17 4.94 10.93 -18.59
N GLN A 18 5.06 12.18 -18.99
CA GLN A 18 5.49 12.57 -20.33
C GLN A 18 6.93 12.16 -20.66
N THR A 19 7.76 11.88 -19.66
CA THR A 19 9.11 11.36 -19.89
C THR A 19 9.10 9.90 -20.37
N ALA A 20 7.99 9.20 -20.18
CA ALA A 20 7.73 7.86 -20.72
C ALA A 20 6.85 8.03 -21.97
N ARG A 21 7.46 8.08 -23.15
CA ARG A 21 6.73 8.28 -24.41
C ARG A 21 5.75 7.14 -24.68
N ALA A 22 4.63 7.48 -25.33
CA ALA A 22 3.79 6.48 -25.97
C ALA A 22 4.60 5.71 -27.01
N MET A 23 4.54 4.38 -26.97
CA MET A 23 5.32 3.49 -27.83
C MET A 23 4.41 2.57 -28.63
N GLY A 24 4.88 2.13 -29.81
CA GLY A 24 4.20 1.12 -30.61
C GLY A 24 4.23 -0.27 -29.95
N ARG A 25 3.45 -1.20 -30.50
CA ARG A 25 3.25 -2.56 -29.97
C ARG A 25 4.54 -3.38 -29.79
N VAL A 26 5.57 -3.10 -30.61
CA VAL A 26 6.84 -3.85 -30.60
C VAL A 26 7.94 -3.16 -29.80
N ALA A 27 7.63 -2.06 -29.11
CA ALA A 27 8.60 -1.35 -28.30
C ALA A 27 8.89 -2.10 -27.00
N SER A 28 10.17 -2.15 -26.60
CA SER A 28 10.63 -2.82 -25.37
C SER A 28 10.36 -2.07 -24.06
N GLY A 29 9.70 -0.92 -24.13
CA GLY A 29 9.50 -0.03 -22.99
C GLY A 29 10.70 0.88 -22.73
N VAL A 30 10.66 1.58 -21.60
CA VAL A 30 11.70 2.51 -21.16
C VAL A 30 12.06 2.22 -19.70
N ARG A 31 13.31 2.49 -19.34
CA ARG A 31 13.77 2.33 -17.95
C ARG A 31 13.11 3.40 -17.07
N GLY A 32 12.40 2.96 -16.04
CA GLY A 32 11.81 3.83 -15.03
C GLY A 32 12.78 4.18 -13.91
N ILE A 33 13.44 3.18 -13.34
CA ILE A 33 14.39 3.27 -12.24
C ILE A 33 15.59 2.36 -12.50
N LEU A 34 16.78 2.80 -12.06
CA LEU A 34 17.99 1.98 -12.09
C LEU A 34 18.08 1.11 -10.83
N LEU A 35 18.06 -0.18 -11.01
CA LEU A 35 18.16 -1.17 -9.94
C LEU A 35 19.57 -1.74 -9.85
N ASN A 36 19.98 -2.12 -8.63
CA ASN A 36 21.14 -2.98 -8.41
C ASN A 36 20.73 -4.45 -8.65
N GLU A 37 21.73 -5.32 -8.77
CA GLU A 37 21.49 -6.76 -8.87
C GLU A 37 20.71 -7.26 -7.64
N GLY A 38 19.66 -8.05 -7.87
CA GLY A 38 18.77 -8.57 -6.84
C GLY A 38 17.66 -7.64 -6.39
N ASP A 39 17.68 -6.37 -6.78
CA ASP A 39 16.59 -5.43 -6.49
C ASP A 39 15.46 -5.56 -7.53
N GLU A 40 14.25 -5.27 -7.09
CA GLU A 40 13.07 -5.29 -7.94
C GLU A 40 12.16 -4.08 -7.68
N VAL A 41 11.36 -3.72 -8.67
CA VAL A 41 10.29 -2.74 -8.50
C VAL A 41 9.15 -3.38 -7.71
N VAL A 42 8.76 -2.75 -6.62
CA VAL A 42 7.72 -3.27 -5.72
C VAL A 42 6.42 -2.48 -5.78
N GLY A 43 6.40 -1.37 -6.47
CA GLY A 43 5.20 -0.58 -6.64
C GLY A 43 5.37 0.57 -7.62
N MET A 44 4.26 0.93 -8.21
CA MET A 44 4.11 2.12 -9.04
C MET A 44 2.82 2.82 -8.63
N THR A 45 2.87 4.11 -8.47
CA THR A 45 1.69 4.90 -8.14
C THR A 45 1.67 6.22 -8.89
N ILE A 46 0.48 6.71 -9.16
CA ILE A 46 0.24 8.03 -9.76
C ILE A 46 -0.09 9.00 -8.63
N VAL A 47 0.54 10.16 -8.67
CA VAL A 47 0.31 11.23 -7.71
C VAL A 47 -0.78 12.17 -8.23
N THR A 48 -1.73 12.51 -7.38
CA THR A 48 -2.75 13.54 -7.60
C THR A 48 -2.75 14.53 -6.44
N GLU A 49 -3.51 15.61 -6.56
CA GLU A 49 -3.62 16.60 -5.47
C GLU A 49 -4.22 15.96 -4.20
N GLU A 50 -5.19 15.07 -4.37
CA GLU A 50 -5.85 14.37 -3.27
C GLU A 50 -4.94 13.28 -2.68
N ARG A 51 -4.23 12.55 -3.55
CA ARG A 51 -3.33 11.45 -3.17
C ARG A 51 -1.90 11.95 -3.08
N ASN A 52 -1.63 12.79 -2.09
CA ASN A 52 -0.37 13.51 -1.92
C ASN A 52 0.55 12.92 -0.84
N GLN A 53 0.23 11.75 -0.34
CA GLN A 53 1.07 11.01 0.60
C GLN A 53 1.43 9.64 0.03
N ILE A 54 2.66 9.22 0.29
CA ILE A 54 3.17 7.92 -0.13
C ILE A 54 3.25 7.01 1.08
N LEU A 55 2.48 5.93 1.03
CA LEU A 55 2.56 4.82 1.98
C LEU A 55 3.60 3.83 1.49
N VAL A 56 4.50 3.45 2.36
CA VAL A 56 5.45 2.35 2.17
C VAL A 56 5.27 1.31 3.26
N VAL A 57 5.35 0.03 2.88
CA VAL A 57 5.22 -1.11 3.78
C VAL A 57 6.33 -2.10 3.50
N THR A 58 6.96 -2.62 4.55
CA THR A 58 8.05 -3.59 4.46
C THR A 58 7.55 -5.02 4.63
N GLU A 59 8.37 -5.99 4.24
CA GLU A 59 8.08 -7.42 4.39
C GLU A 59 7.83 -7.84 5.84
N LYS A 60 8.48 -7.17 6.80
CA LYS A 60 8.34 -7.46 8.25
C LYS A 60 7.26 -6.63 8.95
N GLY A 61 6.40 -5.95 8.19
CA GLY A 61 5.22 -5.27 8.72
C GLY A 61 5.44 -3.87 9.27
N TYR A 62 6.53 -3.22 8.90
CA TYR A 62 6.79 -1.81 9.19
C TYR A 62 6.29 -0.94 8.05
N GLY A 63 5.95 0.29 8.35
CA GLY A 63 5.51 1.24 7.34
C GLY A 63 5.40 2.66 7.87
N LYS A 64 5.15 3.57 6.96
CA LYS A 64 4.96 5.00 7.22
C LYS A 64 4.33 5.67 6.02
N LYS A 65 3.91 6.91 6.23
CA LYS A 65 3.56 7.83 5.13
C LYS A 65 4.63 8.92 5.03
N THR A 66 4.85 9.40 3.82
CA THR A 66 5.71 10.54 3.52
C THR A 66 5.02 11.43 2.52
N LEU A 67 5.08 12.76 2.72
CA LEU A 67 4.50 13.71 1.78
C LEU A 67 5.19 13.62 0.42
N VAL A 68 4.41 13.66 -0.65
CA VAL A 68 4.93 13.60 -2.03
C VAL A 68 5.93 14.70 -2.32
N GLU A 69 5.76 15.88 -1.74
CA GLU A 69 6.67 17.03 -1.92
C GLU A 69 8.11 16.76 -1.46
N GLU A 70 8.33 15.76 -0.61
CA GLU A 70 9.68 15.34 -0.22
C GLU A 70 10.42 14.55 -1.30
N TYR A 71 9.71 14.09 -2.34
CA TYR A 71 10.30 13.41 -3.50
C TYR A 71 10.52 14.42 -4.61
N ARG A 72 11.77 14.78 -4.86
CA ARG A 72 12.10 15.66 -5.98
C ARG A 72 11.73 15.00 -7.31
N GLN A 73 11.18 15.77 -8.22
CA GLN A 73 10.94 15.33 -9.58
C GLN A 73 12.29 15.14 -10.32
N GLN A 74 12.48 14.00 -10.95
CA GLN A 74 13.69 13.62 -11.66
C GLN A 74 13.34 13.13 -13.07
N ASN A 75 14.36 12.95 -13.89
CA ASN A 75 14.21 12.16 -15.10
C ASN A 75 14.13 10.67 -14.73
N ARG A 76 13.30 9.91 -15.47
CA ARG A 76 13.22 8.46 -15.28
C ARG A 76 14.57 7.78 -15.49
N GLY A 77 14.73 6.60 -14.95
CA GLY A 77 15.92 5.78 -15.15
C GLY A 77 17.08 6.05 -14.21
N GLY A 78 16.94 7.01 -13.29
CA GLY A 78 17.92 7.26 -12.23
C GLY A 78 17.83 6.26 -11.08
N LYS A 79 18.73 6.39 -10.11
CA LYS A 79 18.77 5.54 -8.90
C LYS A 79 17.64 5.85 -7.91
N GLY A 80 17.02 7.02 -8.02
CA GLY A 80 16.03 7.49 -7.07
C GLY A 80 16.63 8.04 -5.78
N VAL A 81 15.76 8.28 -4.81
CA VAL A 81 16.10 8.76 -3.47
C VAL A 81 15.60 7.77 -2.44
N LYS A 82 16.21 7.78 -1.26
CA LYS A 82 15.77 6.93 -0.16
C LYS A 82 14.33 7.31 0.24
N THR A 83 13.42 6.34 0.24
CA THR A 83 12.05 6.48 0.74
C THR A 83 11.85 5.78 2.08
N LEU A 84 12.72 4.85 2.43
CA LEU A 84 12.72 4.11 3.68
C LEU A 84 14.15 3.74 4.05
N GLN A 85 14.51 3.90 5.32
CA GLN A 85 15.75 3.35 5.86
C GLN A 85 15.54 1.87 6.17
N ILE A 86 16.06 0.99 5.33
CA ILE A 86 15.98 -0.46 5.52
C ILE A 86 16.97 -0.89 6.60
N THR A 87 16.51 -1.75 7.52
CA THR A 87 17.25 -2.39 8.58
C THR A 87 16.89 -3.87 8.65
N GLU A 88 17.62 -4.66 9.42
CA GLU A 88 17.23 -6.06 9.68
C GLU A 88 15.86 -6.17 10.36
N LYS A 89 15.53 -5.17 11.18
CA LYS A 89 14.27 -5.13 11.94
C LYS A 89 13.05 -4.95 11.05
N ASN A 90 13.09 -4.04 10.06
CA ASN A 90 11.96 -3.75 9.21
C ASN A 90 11.92 -4.55 7.89
N GLY A 91 13.07 -5.04 7.42
CA GLY A 91 13.16 -5.83 6.20
C GLY A 91 13.05 -5.01 4.92
N LYS A 92 12.97 -5.68 3.79
CA LYS A 92 12.88 -5.05 2.47
C LYS A 92 11.58 -4.29 2.28
N LEU A 93 11.62 -3.22 1.51
CA LEU A 93 10.41 -2.57 1.01
C LEU A 93 9.65 -3.54 0.10
N THR A 94 8.37 -3.73 0.35
CA THR A 94 7.54 -4.67 -0.43
C THR A 94 6.34 -4.02 -1.10
N LYS A 95 5.84 -2.91 -0.58
CA LYS A 95 4.67 -2.20 -1.12
C LYS A 95 4.85 -0.70 -1.06
N LEU A 96 4.38 0.00 -2.09
CA LEU A 96 4.37 1.46 -2.19
C LEU A 96 3.07 1.90 -2.89
N ARG A 97 2.32 2.80 -2.28
CA ARG A 97 1.05 3.33 -2.80
C ARG A 97 0.87 4.80 -2.44
N SER A 98 0.25 5.57 -3.31
CA SER A 98 -0.31 6.87 -2.92
C SER A 98 -1.61 6.68 -2.16
N VAL A 99 -1.84 7.49 -1.13
CA VAL A 99 -2.99 7.36 -0.22
C VAL A 99 -3.60 8.70 0.15
N GLU A 100 -4.84 8.62 0.59
CA GLU A 100 -5.63 9.72 1.16
C GLU A 100 -5.93 9.44 2.64
N GLY A 101 -6.27 10.51 3.39
CA GLY A 101 -6.53 10.40 4.82
C GLY A 101 -7.80 9.63 5.20
N ASP A 102 -8.77 9.57 4.29
CA ASP A 102 -10.08 8.93 4.50
C ASP A 102 -10.16 7.50 3.96
N GLU A 103 -9.02 6.84 3.91
CA GLU A 103 -8.90 5.45 3.46
C GLU A 103 -8.44 4.53 4.59
N ASP A 104 -8.68 3.23 4.40
CA ASP A 104 -8.15 2.17 5.26
C ASP A 104 -7.12 1.34 4.51
N LEU A 105 -6.13 0.87 5.24
CA LEU A 105 -5.14 -0.10 4.78
C LEU A 105 -5.55 -1.51 5.23
N ILE A 106 -5.60 -2.44 4.28
CA ILE A 106 -5.73 -3.86 4.57
C ILE A 106 -4.39 -4.53 4.29
N ILE A 107 -3.82 -5.20 5.28
CA ILE A 107 -2.59 -6.00 5.15
C ILE A 107 -2.95 -7.46 5.26
N THR A 108 -2.49 -8.26 4.28
CA THR A 108 -2.60 -9.72 4.30
C THR A 108 -1.21 -10.34 4.38
N THR A 109 -1.03 -11.30 5.28
CA THR A 109 0.25 -12.01 5.45
C THR A 109 0.28 -13.30 4.63
N ASN A 110 1.46 -13.87 4.46
CA ASN A 110 1.67 -15.17 3.81
C ASN A 110 1.04 -16.35 4.57
N LYS A 111 0.62 -16.15 5.82
CA LYS A 111 -0.09 -17.15 6.65
C LYS A 111 -1.59 -16.89 6.73
N GLY A 112 -2.11 -15.96 5.92
CA GLY A 112 -3.54 -15.66 5.83
C GLY A 112 -4.08 -14.76 6.94
N MET A 113 -3.22 -14.18 7.78
CA MET A 113 -3.64 -13.14 8.73
C MET A 113 -4.02 -11.87 7.94
N ILE A 114 -5.14 -11.26 8.31
CA ILE A 114 -5.63 -10.02 7.72
C ILE A 114 -5.85 -9.01 8.83
N ILE A 115 -5.31 -7.80 8.64
CA ILE A 115 -5.63 -6.65 9.51
C ILE A 115 -6.13 -5.49 8.66
N ARG A 116 -6.93 -4.64 9.27
CA ARG A 116 -7.42 -3.39 8.73
C ARG A 116 -7.11 -2.26 9.69
N LEU A 117 -6.51 -1.17 9.18
CA LEU A 117 -6.24 0.01 9.99
C LEU A 117 -6.46 1.29 9.18
N PRO A 118 -6.95 2.37 9.83
CA PRO A 118 -7.11 3.65 9.15
C PRO A 118 -5.75 4.24 8.72
N ILE A 119 -5.69 4.74 7.49
CA ILE A 119 -4.49 5.41 6.97
C ILE A 119 -4.09 6.61 7.84
N GLU A 120 -5.04 7.34 8.37
CA GLU A 120 -4.79 8.49 9.25
C GLU A 120 -4.01 8.14 10.53
N GLN A 121 -4.10 6.90 11.02
CA GLN A 121 -3.36 6.42 12.19
C GLN A 121 -1.90 6.07 11.88
N ILE A 122 -1.52 5.96 10.62
CA ILE A 122 -0.14 5.68 10.23
C ILE A 122 0.67 6.97 10.32
N ALA A 123 1.82 6.91 11.00
CA ALA A 123 2.67 8.08 11.18
C ALA A 123 3.19 8.63 9.85
N THR A 124 3.15 9.95 9.70
CA THR A 124 3.78 10.69 8.60
C THR A 124 5.18 11.11 9.05
N SER A 125 6.19 10.78 8.27
CA SER A 125 7.59 11.06 8.60
C SER A 125 8.41 11.37 7.34
N LYS A 126 9.67 11.77 7.55
CA LYS A 126 10.63 12.06 6.49
C LYS A 126 10.99 10.80 5.71
N ARG A 127 11.50 10.99 4.48
CA ARG A 127 11.89 9.87 3.58
C ARG A 127 12.87 8.88 4.22
N ALA A 128 13.90 9.36 4.89
CA ALA A 128 15.00 8.53 5.38
C ALA A 128 14.80 7.98 6.80
N THR A 129 13.56 7.63 7.15
CA THR A 129 13.21 7.02 8.44
C THR A 129 12.87 5.54 8.28
N GLN A 130 12.91 4.79 9.39
CA GLN A 130 12.67 3.34 9.39
C GLN A 130 11.18 2.95 9.35
N GLY A 131 10.29 3.92 9.59
CA GLY A 131 8.89 3.65 9.80
C GLY A 131 8.57 3.10 11.19
N VAL A 132 7.31 2.74 11.39
CA VAL A 132 6.79 2.15 12.63
C VAL A 132 6.18 0.80 12.33
N ARG A 133 6.07 -0.06 13.32
CA ARG A 133 5.40 -1.35 13.16
C ARG A 133 3.91 -1.16 12.98
N LEU A 134 3.37 -1.63 11.85
CA LEU A 134 1.95 -1.60 11.53
C LEU A 134 1.24 -2.89 11.95
N ILE A 135 1.94 -4.00 11.85
CA ILE A 135 1.44 -5.33 12.22
C ILE A 135 2.55 -6.11 12.94
N LYS A 136 2.18 -6.81 14.01
CA LYS A 136 3.09 -7.73 14.69
C LYS A 136 3.06 -9.07 13.98
N LEU A 137 4.19 -9.46 13.39
CA LEU A 137 4.38 -10.73 12.71
C LEU A 137 5.15 -11.71 13.59
N ASN A 138 4.75 -12.99 13.50
CA ASN A 138 5.49 -14.08 14.09
C ASN A 138 6.63 -14.52 13.15
N GLU A 139 7.56 -15.32 13.66
CA GLU A 139 8.63 -15.89 12.84
C GLU A 139 8.06 -16.65 11.64
N GLY A 140 8.65 -16.44 10.46
CA GLY A 140 8.20 -17.02 9.20
C GLY A 140 6.99 -16.33 8.55
N GLN A 141 6.42 -15.31 9.19
CA GLN A 141 5.38 -14.47 8.60
C GLN A 141 5.98 -13.25 7.89
N SER A 142 5.34 -12.88 6.79
CA SER A 142 5.67 -11.69 6.03
C SER A 142 4.42 -11.06 5.41
N VAL A 143 4.51 -9.77 5.08
CA VAL A 143 3.45 -9.10 4.32
C VAL A 143 3.42 -9.67 2.91
N ALA A 144 2.26 -10.20 2.50
CA ALA A 144 2.05 -10.74 1.17
C ALA A 144 1.40 -9.71 0.24
N THR A 145 0.32 -9.08 0.68
CA THR A 145 -0.42 -8.07 -0.11
C THR A 145 -0.89 -6.93 0.77
N ILE A 146 -1.15 -5.78 0.13
CA ILE A 146 -1.91 -4.68 0.71
C ILE A 146 -3.06 -4.30 -0.22
N ALA A 147 -4.13 -3.75 0.37
CA ALA A 147 -5.20 -3.08 -0.35
C ALA A 147 -5.52 -1.76 0.33
N ILE A 148 -5.86 -0.76 -0.46
CA ILE A 148 -6.33 0.54 0.01
C ILE A 148 -7.81 0.62 -0.34
N VAL A 149 -8.64 0.82 0.67
CA VAL A 149 -10.10 0.83 0.54
C VAL A 149 -10.69 2.08 1.18
N PRO A 150 -11.90 2.51 0.79
CA PRO A 150 -12.57 3.58 1.48
C PRO A 150 -12.71 3.27 2.98
N LYS A 151 -12.59 4.29 3.82
CA LYS A 151 -12.83 4.16 5.26
C LYS A 151 -14.29 3.76 5.50
N THR A 152 -14.49 2.72 6.30
CA THR A 152 -15.82 2.31 6.73
C THR A 152 -16.06 2.86 8.13
N ASP A 153 -17.15 3.59 8.33
CA ASP A 153 -17.60 3.98 9.65
C ASP A 153 -18.16 2.77 10.39
N ASP A 154 -17.96 2.69 11.71
CA ASP A 154 -18.45 1.56 12.52
C ASP A 154 -19.98 1.38 12.42
N GLU A 155 -20.71 2.45 12.14
CA GLU A 155 -22.16 2.44 11.91
C GLU A 155 -22.54 1.66 10.64
N ASP A 156 -21.77 1.83 9.54
CA ASP A 156 -22.01 1.12 8.28
C ASP A 156 -21.79 -0.39 8.44
N LEU A 157 -20.80 -0.80 9.24
CA LEU A 157 -20.54 -2.21 9.54
C LEU A 157 -21.68 -2.86 10.35
N LEU A 158 -22.31 -2.10 11.25
CA LEU A 158 -23.45 -2.57 12.03
C LEU A 158 -24.69 -2.73 11.14
N ASP A 159 -24.92 -1.83 10.21
CA ASP A 159 -26.05 -1.88 9.29
C ASP A 159 -25.92 -3.05 8.31
N GLU A 160 -24.75 -3.27 7.70
CA GLU A 160 -24.50 -4.44 6.85
C GLU A 160 -24.70 -5.76 7.60
N THR A 161 -24.24 -5.84 8.84
CA THR A 161 -24.41 -7.05 9.68
C THR A 161 -25.89 -7.30 10.03
N LEU A 162 -26.66 -6.23 10.25
CA LEU A 162 -28.08 -6.32 10.56
C LEU A 162 -28.91 -6.69 9.30
N GLU A 163 -28.55 -6.22 8.13
CA GLU A 163 -29.19 -6.61 6.87
C GLU A 163 -28.95 -8.09 6.58
N ASP A 164 -27.72 -8.59 6.73
CA ASP A 164 -27.38 -9.99 6.55
C ASP A 164 -28.14 -10.91 7.52
N VAL A 165 -28.28 -10.51 8.78
CA VAL A 165 -29.05 -11.26 9.80
C VAL A 165 -30.54 -11.28 9.45
N ASN A 166 -31.09 -10.16 8.98
CA ASN A 166 -32.49 -10.09 8.58
C ASN A 166 -32.79 -10.94 7.33
N GLU A 167 -31.88 -10.97 6.35
CA GLU A 167 -32.01 -11.83 5.18
C GLU A 167 -31.97 -13.32 5.55
N ILE A 168 -31.13 -13.71 6.49
CA ILE A 168 -31.03 -15.10 6.98
C ILE A 168 -32.31 -15.49 7.72
N GLU A 169 -32.88 -14.62 8.57
CA GLU A 169 -34.14 -14.89 9.27
C GLU A 169 -35.34 -15.00 8.35
N VAL A 170 -35.41 -14.17 7.29
CA VAL A 170 -36.50 -14.21 6.30
C VAL A 170 -36.43 -15.45 5.41
N ASN A 171 -35.23 -15.92 5.08
CA ASN A 171 -35.02 -17.07 4.17
C ASN A 171 -35.04 -18.43 4.88
N ASN A 172 -35.11 -18.47 6.19
CA ASN A 172 -35.12 -19.71 6.97
C ASN A 172 -36.28 -19.73 8.00
N PRO A 173 -37.53 -19.81 7.56
CA PRO A 173 -38.66 -19.88 8.46
C PRO A 173 -38.58 -21.16 9.28
N ILE A 174 -38.41 -21.02 10.60
CA ILE A 174 -38.52 -22.13 11.55
C ILE A 174 -39.98 -22.56 11.58
N HIS A 175 -40.31 -23.67 10.92
CA HIS A 175 -41.58 -24.32 11.08
C HIS A 175 -41.65 -25.03 12.43
N ILE A 176 -42.25 -24.39 13.42
CA ILE A 176 -42.62 -25.05 14.67
C ILE A 176 -43.86 -25.87 14.36
N ILE A 177 -43.72 -27.19 14.32
CA ILE A 177 -44.86 -28.10 14.20
C ILE A 177 -45.45 -28.22 15.62
N PRO A 178 -46.70 -27.77 15.86
CA PRO A 178 -47.31 -27.96 17.18
C PRO A 178 -47.59 -29.46 17.37
N VAL A 179 -47.26 -29.95 18.54
CA VAL A 179 -47.57 -31.33 18.97
C VAL A 179 -49.05 -31.43 19.30
#